data_b29dae04913d020f7507abfcf6569262
#
_entry.id   b29dae04913d020f7507abfcf6569262
#
_cell.length_a   1.000
_cell.length_b   1.000
_cell.length_c   1.000
_cell.angle_alpha   90.00
_cell.angle_beta   90.00
_cell.angle_gamma   90.00
#
_symmetry.space_group_name_H-M   'P 1'
#
loop_
_entity.id
_entity.type
_entity.pdbx_description
1 polymer ?
#
loop_
_entity_poly.entity_id
_entity_poly.type
_entity_poly.pdbx_seq_one_letter_code
_entity_poly.pdbx_strand_id
1 'polypeptide(L)'
;YYGGKTLSHFTAEDKLDDLISILKTNQNAAIVIDSDKKQENARINSTKARIRKEFDAIGGFCWITKGKEIENYISTQALRAKYGEDLPVLGQYDLFPEYIESKFKGFSSKKVSFSKGIVEYISSTNSKDVLDLKKQIEKLYGLIQKWNQ
;
A
#
# COMPACT_ATOMS: atom_id res chain seq x y z
N TYR A 1 -3.46 -9.25 9.59
CA TYR A 1 -2.86 -8.98 8.27
C TYR A 1 -3.73 -9.64 7.19
N TYR A 2 -4.47 -8.83 6.45
CA TYR A 2 -5.29 -9.31 5.35
C TYR A 2 -4.55 -9.00 4.04
N GLY A 3 -4.10 -10.02 3.32
CA GLY A 3 -3.44 -9.85 2.01
C GLY A 3 -4.43 -9.38 0.94
N GLY A 4 -3.95 -8.70 -0.11
CA GLY A 4 -4.78 -8.11 -1.17
C GLY A 4 -5.75 -9.07 -1.89
N LYS A 5 -5.47 -10.39 -1.90
CA LYS A 5 -6.43 -11.41 -2.35
C LYS A 5 -7.66 -11.54 -1.45
N THR A 6 -7.54 -11.21 -0.17
CA THR A 6 -8.66 -11.26 0.77
C THR A 6 -9.63 -10.10 0.52
N LEU A 7 -9.14 -8.93 0.08
CA LEU A 7 -9.99 -7.82 -0.36
C LEU A 7 -10.77 -8.15 -1.64
N SER A 8 -10.23 -8.98 -2.54
CA SER A 8 -10.98 -9.44 -3.73
C SER A 8 -12.12 -10.40 -3.38
N HIS A 9 -12.07 -11.04 -2.21
CA HIS A 9 -13.16 -11.85 -1.67
C HIS A 9 -14.21 -11.01 -0.91
N PHE A 10 -13.92 -9.75 -0.59
CA PHE A 10 -14.88 -8.78 -0.05
C PHE A 10 -15.80 -8.17 -1.13
N THR A 11 -15.92 -8.79 -2.29
CA THR A 11 -16.92 -8.42 -3.29
C THR A 11 -18.34 -8.84 -2.91
N ALA A 12 -18.51 -9.67 -1.88
CA ALA A 12 -19.80 -9.93 -1.28
C ALA A 12 -20.12 -8.80 -0.27
N GLU A 13 -21.24 -8.14 -0.44
CA GLU A 13 -21.73 -7.02 0.40
C GLU A 13 -21.69 -7.37 1.91
N ASP A 14 -21.97 -8.62 2.28
CA ASP A 14 -21.98 -9.12 3.66
C ASP A 14 -20.63 -8.99 4.40
N LYS A 15 -19.50 -9.24 3.70
CA LYS A 15 -18.19 -9.20 4.34
C LYS A 15 -17.63 -7.78 4.51
N LEU A 16 -18.08 -6.84 3.71
CA LEU A 16 -17.72 -5.44 3.86
C LEU A 16 -18.41 -4.84 5.09
N ASP A 17 -19.65 -5.25 5.35
CA ASP A 17 -20.40 -4.82 6.53
C ASP A 17 -19.78 -5.40 7.82
N ASP A 18 -19.21 -6.60 7.78
CA ASP A 18 -18.42 -7.15 8.90
C ASP A 18 -17.15 -6.31 9.16
N LEU A 19 -16.41 -5.93 8.12
CA LEU A 19 -15.25 -5.06 8.27
C LEU A 19 -15.64 -3.68 8.83
N ILE A 20 -16.71 -3.09 8.31
CA ILE A 20 -17.25 -1.81 8.80
C ILE A 20 -17.74 -1.96 10.25
N SER A 21 -18.33 -3.08 10.62
CA SER A 21 -18.75 -3.36 12.00
C SER A 21 -17.56 -3.43 12.95
N ILE A 22 -16.48 -4.12 12.56
CA ILE A 22 -15.23 -4.15 13.33
C ILE A 22 -14.65 -2.75 13.50
N LEU A 23 -14.71 -1.92 12.46
CA LEU A 23 -14.22 -0.55 12.49
C LEU A 23 -15.08 0.38 13.36
N LYS A 24 -16.40 0.14 13.43
CA LYS A 24 -17.29 0.88 14.33
C LYS A 24 -17.01 0.59 15.81
N THR A 25 -16.47 -0.59 16.11
CA THR A 25 -16.03 -0.95 17.47
C THR A 25 -14.63 -0.46 17.80
N ASN A 26 -13.80 -0.19 16.80
CA ASN A 26 -12.46 0.37 16.99
C ASN A 26 -12.25 1.58 16.06
N GLN A 27 -12.51 2.77 16.57
CA GLN A 27 -12.35 4.02 15.82
C GLN A 27 -10.88 4.34 15.48
N ASN A 28 -9.94 3.73 16.18
CA ASN A 28 -8.50 3.91 15.97
C ASN A 28 -7.96 2.91 14.95
N ALA A 29 -8.48 2.97 13.73
CA ALA A 29 -8.16 2.02 12.68
C ALA A 29 -7.45 2.67 11.49
N ALA A 30 -6.49 1.95 10.91
CA ALA A 30 -5.80 2.32 9.70
C ALA A 30 -5.87 1.20 8.66
N ILE A 31 -6.10 1.55 7.41
CA ILE A 31 -6.07 0.63 6.28
C ILE A 31 -5.26 1.21 5.12
N VAL A 32 -4.48 0.35 4.47
CA VAL A 32 -3.77 0.66 3.22
C VAL A 32 -4.34 -0.23 2.13
N ILE A 33 -4.72 0.37 1.01
CA ILE A 33 -5.36 -0.31 -0.12
C ILE A 33 -4.63 0.04 -1.41
N ASP A 34 -4.26 -0.95 -2.20
CA ASP A 34 -3.71 -0.75 -3.53
C ASP A 34 -4.74 -0.05 -4.42
N SER A 35 -4.31 0.94 -5.21
CA SER A 35 -5.22 1.65 -6.12
C SER A 35 -5.63 0.82 -7.33
N ASP A 36 -4.77 -0.10 -7.77
CA ASP A 36 -4.81 -0.84 -9.04
C ASP A 36 -4.87 0.05 -10.28
N LYS A 37 -4.52 1.33 -10.13
CA LYS A 37 -4.49 2.27 -11.24
C LYS A 37 -3.45 1.85 -12.28
N LYS A 38 -3.80 2.05 -13.55
CA LYS A 38 -2.90 1.84 -14.69
C LYS A 38 -2.32 3.15 -15.24
N GLN A 39 -2.89 4.27 -14.82
CA GLN A 39 -2.49 5.63 -15.22
C GLN A 39 -3.10 6.67 -14.28
N GLU A 40 -2.61 7.89 -14.33
CA GLU A 40 -2.97 8.95 -13.38
C GLU A 40 -4.48 9.22 -13.31
N ASN A 41 -5.14 9.33 -14.47
CA ASN A 41 -6.57 9.65 -14.58
C ASN A 41 -7.49 8.43 -14.42
N ALA A 42 -6.96 7.24 -14.14
CA ALA A 42 -7.77 6.06 -13.91
C ALA A 42 -8.64 6.24 -12.66
N ARG A 43 -9.92 5.88 -12.78
CA ARG A 43 -10.85 5.94 -11.64
C ARG A 43 -10.54 4.83 -10.64
N ILE A 44 -10.68 5.15 -9.38
CA ILE A 44 -10.63 4.17 -8.28
C ILE A 44 -11.92 3.35 -8.33
N ASN A 45 -11.81 2.05 -8.10
CA ASN A 45 -12.96 1.14 -7.97
C ASN A 45 -13.97 1.67 -6.93
N SER A 46 -15.27 1.52 -7.20
CA SER A 46 -16.35 2.01 -6.34
C SER A 46 -16.28 1.45 -4.92
N THR A 47 -15.91 0.18 -4.76
CA THR A 47 -15.72 -0.45 -3.46
C THR A 47 -14.62 0.24 -2.65
N LYS A 48 -13.46 0.54 -3.26
CA LYS A 48 -12.37 1.25 -2.59
C LYS A 48 -12.75 2.68 -2.21
N ALA A 49 -13.51 3.36 -3.08
CA ALA A 49 -14.04 4.69 -2.81
C ALA A 49 -15.02 4.68 -1.63
N ARG A 50 -15.90 3.66 -1.54
CA ARG A 50 -16.82 3.46 -0.42
C ARG A 50 -16.05 3.21 0.88
N ILE A 51 -15.07 2.31 0.89
CA ILE A 51 -14.22 2.04 2.07
C ILE A 51 -13.59 3.33 2.58
N ARG A 52 -13.00 4.14 1.69
CA ARG A 52 -12.42 5.43 2.08
C ARG A 52 -13.45 6.32 2.79
N LYS A 53 -14.64 6.47 2.18
CA LYS A 53 -15.71 7.31 2.76
C LYS A 53 -16.14 6.84 4.15
N GLU A 54 -16.26 5.53 4.36
CA GLU A 54 -16.62 4.94 5.65
C GLU A 54 -15.53 5.19 6.71
N PHE A 55 -14.24 5.02 6.34
CA PHE A 55 -13.12 5.32 7.25
C PHE A 55 -13.05 6.81 7.60
N ASP A 56 -13.21 7.69 6.62
CA ASP A 56 -13.21 9.13 6.85
C ASP A 56 -14.36 9.53 7.80
N ALA A 57 -15.53 8.88 7.68
CA ALA A 57 -16.71 9.16 8.53
C ALA A 57 -16.49 8.78 10.01
N ILE A 58 -15.67 7.76 10.30
CA ILE A 58 -15.35 7.34 11.69
C ILE A 58 -14.06 7.95 12.25
N GLY A 59 -13.41 8.84 11.50
CA GLY A 59 -12.12 9.43 11.89
C GLY A 59 -10.92 8.49 11.77
N GLY A 60 -11.07 7.37 11.06
CA GLY A 60 -10.00 6.42 10.76
C GLY A 60 -9.05 6.90 9.67
N PHE A 61 -8.05 6.09 9.37
CA PHE A 61 -7.07 6.36 8.33
C PHE A 61 -7.23 5.38 7.16
N CYS A 62 -7.65 5.88 6.00
CA CYS A 62 -7.67 5.10 4.76
C CYS A 62 -6.68 5.67 3.74
N TRP A 63 -5.63 4.90 3.46
CA TRP A 63 -4.65 5.23 2.44
C TRP A 63 -4.87 4.37 1.20
N ILE A 64 -5.48 4.92 0.15
CA ILE A 64 -5.48 4.33 -1.19
C ILE A 64 -4.20 4.80 -1.88
N THR A 65 -3.36 3.88 -2.32
CA THR A 65 -2.05 4.19 -2.89
C THR A 65 -2.13 5.16 -4.08
N LYS A 66 -1.18 6.09 -4.17
CA LYS A 66 -1.02 6.93 -5.36
C LYS A 66 -0.42 6.13 -6.51
N GLY A 67 0.50 5.21 -6.20
CA GLY A 67 0.98 4.18 -7.12
C GLY A 67 -0.07 3.09 -7.37
N LYS A 68 0.22 2.16 -8.27
CA LYS A 68 -0.66 1.02 -8.57
C LYS A 68 -0.80 0.10 -7.36
N GLU A 69 0.31 -0.27 -6.76
CA GLU A 69 0.46 -1.18 -5.64
C GLU A 69 1.33 -0.54 -4.56
N ILE A 70 1.28 -1.05 -3.34
CA ILE A 70 2.14 -0.55 -2.25
C ILE A 70 3.63 -0.74 -2.58
N GLU A 71 3.97 -1.74 -3.36
CA GLU A 71 5.34 -2.01 -3.80
C GLU A 71 5.92 -0.87 -4.66
N ASN A 72 5.10 -0.07 -5.35
CA ASN A 72 5.58 1.11 -6.10
C ASN A 72 6.14 2.22 -5.19
N TYR A 73 6.02 2.09 -3.87
CA TYR A 73 6.64 2.98 -2.89
C TYR A 73 8.05 2.55 -2.49
N ILE A 74 8.55 1.44 -3.01
CA ILE A 74 9.95 1.07 -2.81
C ILE A 74 10.80 1.91 -3.78
N SER A 75 11.76 2.66 -3.24
CA SER A 75 12.61 3.48 -4.08
C SER A 75 13.46 2.63 -5.03
N THR A 76 13.61 3.09 -6.27
CA THR A 76 14.54 2.46 -7.23
C THR A 76 15.95 2.34 -6.67
N GLN A 77 16.39 3.31 -5.86
CA GLN A 77 17.69 3.27 -5.21
C GLN A 77 17.81 2.07 -4.25
N ALA A 78 16.81 1.80 -3.41
CA ALA A 78 16.81 0.63 -2.53
C ALA A 78 16.80 -0.68 -3.33
N LEU A 79 16.02 -0.75 -4.41
CA LEU A 79 15.97 -1.92 -5.29
C LEU A 79 17.31 -2.17 -5.98
N ARG A 80 17.96 -1.12 -6.49
CA ARG A 80 19.27 -1.22 -7.13
C ARG A 80 20.36 -1.62 -6.15
N ALA A 81 20.36 -1.05 -4.95
CA ALA A 81 21.33 -1.40 -3.90
C ALA A 81 21.29 -2.89 -3.56
N LYS A 82 20.12 -3.53 -3.66
CA LYS A 82 19.98 -4.95 -3.38
C LYS A 82 20.16 -5.83 -4.60
N TYR A 83 19.56 -5.47 -5.73
CA TYR A 83 19.38 -6.36 -6.88
C TYR A 83 20.25 -6.00 -8.09
N GLY A 84 20.96 -4.87 -8.06
CA GLY A 84 21.87 -4.40 -9.10
C GLY A 84 21.44 -3.12 -9.79
N GLU A 85 22.43 -2.34 -10.21
CA GLU A 85 22.25 -1.01 -10.81
C GLU A 85 21.57 -1.04 -12.20
N ASP A 86 21.51 -2.22 -12.83
CA ASP A 86 20.88 -2.45 -14.11
C ASP A 86 19.34 -2.49 -14.07
N LEU A 87 18.72 -2.45 -12.85
CA LEU A 87 17.29 -2.32 -12.75
C LEU A 87 16.83 -0.96 -13.32
N PRO A 88 15.78 -0.94 -14.16
CA PRO A 88 15.18 0.30 -14.64
C PRO A 88 14.58 1.10 -13.47
N VAL A 89 14.20 2.34 -13.73
CA VAL A 89 13.42 3.13 -12.75
C VAL A 89 12.05 2.50 -12.58
N LEU A 90 11.66 2.23 -11.33
CA LEU A 90 10.31 1.73 -11.04
C LEU A 90 9.29 2.85 -11.27
N GLY A 91 8.38 2.62 -12.20
CA GLY A 91 7.30 3.54 -12.51
C GLY A 91 6.15 3.47 -11.50
N GLN A 92 5.44 4.58 -11.37
CA GLN A 92 4.30 4.71 -10.45
C GLN A 92 3.19 3.67 -10.71
N TYR A 93 3.02 3.24 -11.95
CA TYR A 93 1.95 2.33 -12.37
C TYR A 93 2.46 1.00 -12.93
N ASP A 94 3.75 0.73 -12.75
CA ASP A 94 4.32 -0.55 -13.14
C ASP A 94 3.72 -1.69 -12.31
N LEU A 95 3.52 -2.85 -12.95
CA LEU A 95 3.14 -4.06 -12.25
C LEU A 95 4.39 -4.64 -11.57
N PHE A 96 4.48 -4.49 -10.26
CA PHE A 96 5.69 -4.82 -9.51
C PHE A 96 6.16 -6.28 -9.69
N PRO A 97 5.28 -7.30 -9.71
CA PRO A 97 5.71 -8.66 -9.98
C PRO A 97 6.46 -8.82 -11.31
N GLU A 98 6.01 -8.15 -12.38
CA GLU A 98 6.68 -8.20 -13.69
C GLU A 98 8.01 -7.43 -13.67
N TYR A 99 8.03 -6.26 -13.02
CA TYR A 99 9.22 -5.44 -12.88
C TYR A 99 10.37 -6.18 -12.20
N ILE A 100 10.10 -6.93 -11.13
CA ILE A 100 11.14 -7.58 -10.32
C ILE A 100 11.47 -9.02 -10.75
N GLU A 101 10.69 -9.63 -11.64
CA GLU A 101 10.78 -11.06 -11.98
C GLU A 101 12.18 -11.50 -12.43
N SER A 102 12.91 -10.64 -13.17
CA SER A 102 14.28 -10.94 -13.63
C SER A 102 15.30 -11.06 -12.48
N LYS A 103 15.04 -10.43 -11.33
CA LYS A 103 15.94 -10.36 -10.18
C LYS A 103 15.44 -11.18 -8.98
N PHE A 104 14.13 -11.33 -8.85
CA PHE A 104 13.49 -12.10 -7.78
C PHE A 104 12.32 -12.91 -8.32
N LYS A 105 12.62 -14.12 -8.77
CA LYS A 105 11.63 -15.03 -9.37
C LYS A 105 10.54 -15.46 -8.40
N GLY A 106 9.30 -15.42 -8.89
CA GLY A 106 8.14 -15.89 -8.15
C GLY A 106 7.72 -14.95 -7.02
N PHE A 107 7.90 -13.64 -7.17
CA PHE A 107 7.56 -12.61 -6.19
C PHE A 107 6.15 -12.81 -5.61
N SER A 108 5.13 -13.07 -6.44
CA SER A 108 3.74 -13.18 -6.00
C SER A 108 3.51 -14.24 -4.91
N SER A 109 4.31 -15.30 -4.89
CA SER A 109 4.27 -16.36 -3.88
C SER A 109 5.26 -16.16 -2.72
N LYS A 110 6.21 -15.21 -2.86
CA LYS A 110 7.32 -14.99 -1.93
C LYS A 110 7.37 -13.56 -1.35
N LYS A 111 6.23 -12.85 -1.31
CA LYS A 111 6.16 -11.45 -0.85
C LYS A 111 6.82 -11.23 0.52
N VAL A 112 6.60 -12.14 1.47
CA VAL A 112 7.20 -12.05 2.81
C VAL A 112 8.72 -12.18 2.76
N SER A 113 9.24 -13.12 1.96
CA SER A 113 10.69 -13.28 1.80
C SER A 113 11.33 -12.07 1.13
N PHE A 114 10.66 -11.53 0.11
CA PHE A 114 11.09 -10.31 -0.56
C PHE A 114 11.13 -9.12 0.42
N SER A 115 10.05 -8.90 1.18
CA SER A 115 9.96 -7.75 2.11
C SER A 115 11.01 -7.83 3.21
N LYS A 116 11.26 -9.01 3.79
CA LYS A 116 12.35 -9.21 4.76
C LYS A 116 13.72 -8.85 4.18
N GLY A 117 13.92 -9.17 2.91
CA GLY A 117 15.21 -8.91 2.28
C GLY A 117 15.39 -7.46 1.82
N ILE A 118 14.33 -6.76 1.42
CA ILE A 118 14.47 -5.39 0.91
C ILE A 118 14.48 -4.34 2.04
N VAL A 119 13.88 -4.63 3.19
CA VAL A 119 13.72 -3.66 4.28
C VAL A 119 15.05 -3.06 4.75
N GLU A 120 16.13 -3.83 4.75
CA GLU A 120 17.47 -3.37 5.15
C GLU A 120 18.05 -2.28 4.22
N TYR A 121 17.54 -2.17 2.99
CA TYR A 121 17.95 -1.20 1.98
C TYR A 121 17.03 0.03 1.94
N ILE A 122 15.91 -0.01 2.66
CA ILE A 122 14.97 1.11 2.76
C ILE A 122 15.41 2.04 3.88
N SER A 123 15.53 3.33 3.58
CA SER A 123 15.88 4.37 4.54
C SER A 123 14.99 5.60 4.36
N SER A 124 14.94 6.46 5.36
CA SER A 124 14.26 7.76 5.24
C SER A 124 14.87 8.63 4.13
N THR A 125 16.16 8.47 3.87
CA THR A 125 16.88 9.24 2.84
C THR A 125 16.45 8.88 1.44
N ASN A 126 16.27 7.58 1.15
CA ASN A 126 15.93 7.09 -0.19
C ASN A 126 14.43 6.92 -0.44
N SER A 127 13.58 7.08 0.59
CA SER A 127 12.14 6.82 0.48
C SER A 127 11.27 8.07 0.62
N LYS A 128 11.78 9.17 1.21
CA LYS A 128 11.00 10.37 1.53
C LYS A 128 10.29 11.02 0.34
N ASP A 129 10.90 10.93 -0.84
CA ASP A 129 10.41 11.59 -2.06
C ASP A 129 9.67 10.61 -2.99
N VAL A 130 9.43 9.36 -2.55
CA VAL A 130 8.69 8.39 -3.34
C VAL A 130 7.19 8.67 -3.23
N LEU A 131 6.60 9.08 -4.34
CA LEU A 131 5.18 9.39 -4.46
C LEU A 131 4.68 10.34 -3.34
N ASP A 132 3.68 9.90 -2.57
CA ASP A 132 3.15 10.63 -1.42
C ASP A 132 3.46 9.95 -0.08
N LEU A 133 4.48 9.06 -0.04
CA LEU A 133 4.82 8.25 1.13
C LEU A 133 5.00 9.08 2.40
N LYS A 134 5.85 10.10 2.33
CA LYS A 134 6.13 11.00 3.46
C LYS A 134 4.84 11.61 4.02
N LYS A 135 3.99 12.17 3.15
CA LYS A 135 2.71 12.77 3.53
C LYS A 135 1.79 11.77 4.24
N GLN A 136 1.72 10.54 3.75
CA GLN A 136 0.86 9.51 4.34
C GLN A 136 1.39 9.04 5.68
N ILE A 137 2.70 8.87 5.82
CA ILE A 137 3.33 8.51 7.10
C ILE A 137 3.14 9.62 8.14
N GLU A 138 3.35 10.88 7.78
CA GLU A 138 3.14 12.02 8.69
C GLU A 138 1.67 12.10 9.16
N LYS A 139 0.72 11.87 8.25
CA LYS A 139 -0.71 11.83 8.59
C LYS A 139 -1.02 10.68 9.56
N LEU A 140 -0.53 9.47 9.28
CA LEU A 140 -0.74 8.31 10.14
C LEU A 140 -0.10 8.52 11.51
N TYR A 141 1.12 9.05 11.57
CA TYR A 141 1.82 9.36 12.81
C TYR A 141 1.02 10.34 13.69
N GLY A 142 0.53 11.42 13.08
CA GLY A 142 -0.31 12.39 13.80
C GLY A 142 -1.61 11.80 14.35
N LEU A 143 -2.21 10.84 13.65
CA LEU A 143 -3.39 10.11 14.13
C LEU A 143 -3.03 9.16 15.28
N ILE A 144 -1.93 8.41 15.17
CA ILE A 144 -1.46 7.53 16.25
C ILE A 144 -1.20 8.33 17.51
N GLN A 145 -0.61 9.52 17.42
CA GLN A 145 -0.42 10.40 18.58
C GLN A 145 -1.74 10.81 19.22
N LYS A 146 -2.77 11.11 18.42
CA LYS A 146 -4.12 11.44 18.94
C LYS A 146 -4.81 10.24 19.60
N TRP A 147 -4.62 9.04 19.03
CA TRP A 147 -5.23 7.81 19.54
C TRP A 147 -4.64 7.35 20.89
N ASN A 148 -3.46 7.85 21.23
CA ASN A 148 -2.75 7.51 22.48
C ASN A 148 -2.86 8.62 23.55
N GLN A 149 -3.66 9.63 23.32
CA GLN A 149 -4.00 10.66 24.31
C GLN A 149 -5.30 10.29 25.04
#